data_31a75daf35a6f1b0ae4c4f466d66d4fb
#
_entry.id   31a75daf35a6f1b0ae4c4f466d66d4fb
#
_cell.length_a   1.000
_cell.length_b   1.000
_cell.length_c   1.000
_cell.angle_alpha   90.00
_cell.angle_beta   90.00
_cell.angle_gamma   90.00
#
_symmetry.space_group_name_H-M   'P 1'
#
loop_
_entity.id
_entity.type
_entity.pdbx_description
1 polymer ?
#
loop_
_entity_poly.entity_id
_entity_poly.type
_entity_poly.pdbx_seq_one_letter_code
_entity_poly.pdbx_strand_id
1 'polypeptide(L)'
;MSLTEQLLRPLLASPAKPLITHYDDQLGSRVELSVATTLNWAAKTANWLVDEFDVEPGDEVAVQLPAHWQTAGILLGAWWCGARVVPASAGARVVFIGPDASVDAPAVAVVSLDPMGRGLSTPPPGGALDYLTEARMSGDQFTPLSPIPGDTPALESSTVDEILTEARARAEKLGLSAADRALSTLDWTIPDGVLDGFLVPLAASAHLVQITHADPAKLDRKREAERTTTDLG
;
A
#
# COMPACT_ATOMS: atom_id res chain seq x y z
N MET A 1 1.59 -9.28 -16.31
CA MET A 1 2.33 -8.86 -15.08
C MET A 1 1.38 -8.05 -14.21
N SER A 2 1.36 -8.34 -12.91
CA SER A 2 0.55 -7.60 -11.94
C SER A 2 0.95 -6.12 -11.84
N LEU A 3 0.08 -5.29 -11.26
CA LEU A 3 0.38 -3.88 -11.02
C LEU A 3 1.64 -3.71 -10.16
N THR A 4 1.78 -4.51 -9.11
CA THR A 4 2.95 -4.50 -8.22
C THR A 4 4.24 -4.83 -8.95
N GLU A 5 4.25 -5.87 -9.78
CA GLU A 5 5.43 -6.22 -10.58
C GLU A 5 5.84 -5.08 -11.51
N GLN A 6 4.88 -4.44 -12.17
CA GLN A 6 5.16 -3.35 -13.10
C GLN A 6 5.69 -2.08 -12.40
N LEU A 7 5.20 -1.78 -11.19
CA LEU A 7 5.67 -0.64 -10.39
C LEU A 7 7.04 -0.88 -9.75
N LEU A 8 7.28 -2.08 -9.19
CA LEU A 8 8.50 -2.32 -8.39
C LEU A 8 9.66 -2.91 -9.19
N ARG A 9 9.41 -3.57 -10.34
CA ARG A 9 10.47 -4.16 -11.17
C ARG A 9 11.59 -3.19 -11.55
N PRO A 10 11.31 -1.93 -11.94
CA PRO A 10 12.36 -0.96 -12.25
C PRO A 10 13.27 -0.64 -11.05
N LEU A 11 12.76 -0.80 -9.82
CA LEU A 11 13.44 -0.46 -8.59
C LEU A 11 14.36 -1.58 -8.06
N LEU A 12 14.20 -2.80 -8.56
CA LEU A 12 14.94 -3.98 -8.09
C LEU A 12 16.46 -3.90 -8.33
N ALA A 13 16.90 -3.03 -9.22
CA ALA A 13 18.32 -2.75 -9.43
C ALA A 13 18.99 -2.07 -8.20
N SER A 14 18.20 -1.49 -7.30
CA SER A 14 18.66 -0.79 -6.10
C SER A 14 17.79 -1.13 -4.88
N PRO A 15 17.80 -2.38 -4.40
CA PRO A 15 16.85 -2.88 -3.41
C PRO A 15 16.99 -2.20 -2.03
N ALA A 16 18.14 -1.66 -1.72
CA ALA A 16 18.41 -0.92 -0.49
C ALA A 16 17.96 0.56 -0.54
N LYS A 17 17.58 1.08 -1.73
CA LYS A 17 17.11 2.46 -1.86
C LYS A 17 15.83 2.65 -1.04
N PRO A 18 15.70 3.74 -0.26
CA PRO A 18 14.44 4.10 0.38
C PRO A 18 13.33 4.28 -0.67
N LEU A 19 12.16 3.69 -0.41
CA LEU A 19 10.98 3.80 -1.27
C LEU A 19 9.87 4.59 -0.60
N ILE A 20 9.60 4.31 0.68
CA ILE A 20 8.55 4.96 1.47
C ILE A 20 9.17 5.42 2.79
N THR A 21 9.02 6.70 3.12
CA THR A 21 9.18 7.23 4.47
C THR A 21 7.80 7.64 4.99
N HIS A 22 7.36 7.05 6.07
CA HIS A 22 6.07 7.34 6.69
C HIS A 22 6.27 8.07 8.01
N TYR A 23 5.60 9.20 8.16
CA TYR A 23 5.45 9.95 9.40
C TYR A 23 4.02 9.86 9.90
N ASP A 24 3.85 9.71 11.19
CA ASP A 24 2.60 9.99 11.87
C ASP A 24 2.85 11.10 12.91
N ASP A 25 2.25 12.28 12.69
CA ASP A 25 2.47 13.44 13.56
C ASP A 25 1.76 13.34 14.89
N GLN A 26 0.69 12.56 14.98
CA GLN A 26 -0.02 12.30 16.22
C GLN A 26 0.80 11.38 17.13
N LEU A 27 1.42 10.35 16.55
CA LEU A 27 2.28 9.39 17.30
C LEU A 27 3.72 9.88 17.42
N GLY A 28 4.13 10.89 16.65
CA GLY A 28 5.51 11.35 16.60
C GLY A 28 6.47 10.31 16.02
N SER A 29 5.98 9.43 15.16
CA SER A 29 6.76 8.34 14.59
C SER A 29 7.34 8.68 13.22
N ARG A 30 8.46 8.01 12.87
CA ARG A 30 9.08 8.00 11.55
C ARG A 30 9.56 6.59 11.23
N VAL A 31 9.11 6.06 10.11
CA VAL A 31 9.53 4.75 9.61
C VAL A 31 9.95 4.88 8.15
N GLU A 32 11.09 4.29 7.80
CA GLU A 32 11.56 4.26 6.43
C GLU A 32 11.68 2.82 5.95
N LEU A 33 11.10 2.53 4.80
CA LEU A 33 11.17 1.23 4.16
C LEU A 33 11.95 1.34 2.85
N SER A 34 12.92 0.44 2.69
CA SER A 34 13.60 0.24 1.41
C SER A 34 12.68 -0.46 0.40
N VAL A 35 13.08 -0.45 -0.87
CA VAL A 35 12.43 -1.26 -1.93
C VAL A 35 12.32 -2.73 -1.49
N ALA A 36 13.41 -3.32 -0.97
CA ALA A 36 13.41 -4.71 -0.50
C ALA A 36 12.42 -4.94 0.65
N THR A 37 12.38 -4.05 1.64
CA THR A 37 11.47 -4.21 2.78
C THR A 37 10.00 -4.07 2.36
N THR A 38 9.72 -3.11 1.47
CA THR A 38 8.37 -2.93 0.91
C THR A 38 7.93 -4.16 0.12
N LEU A 39 8.84 -4.71 -0.70
CA LEU A 39 8.58 -5.91 -1.48
C LEU A 39 8.33 -7.13 -0.58
N ASN A 40 9.09 -7.29 0.51
CA ASN A 40 8.89 -8.38 1.46
C ASN A 40 7.49 -8.33 2.10
N TRP A 41 7.03 -7.16 2.52
CA TRP A 41 5.67 -7.02 3.05
C TRP A 41 4.60 -7.28 2.00
N ALA A 42 4.81 -6.82 0.77
CA ALA A 42 3.91 -7.12 -0.35
C ALA A 42 3.85 -8.64 -0.63
N ALA A 43 5.00 -9.33 -0.63
CA ALA A 43 5.06 -10.78 -0.83
C ALA A 43 4.35 -11.55 0.29
N LYS A 44 4.59 -11.19 1.55
CA LYS A 44 3.92 -11.79 2.71
C LYS A 44 2.41 -11.62 2.63
N THR A 45 1.96 -10.42 2.27
CA THR A 45 0.52 -10.15 2.09
C THR A 45 -0.06 -10.97 0.94
N ALA A 46 0.62 -11.03 -0.21
CA ALA A 46 0.13 -11.79 -1.37
C ALA A 46 0.02 -13.28 -1.05
N ASN A 47 1.05 -13.88 -0.41
CA ASN A 47 0.99 -15.27 0.05
C ASN A 47 -0.16 -15.47 1.04
N TRP A 48 -0.28 -14.60 2.04
CA TRP A 48 -1.34 -14.72 3.05
C TRP A 48 -2.75 -14.61 2.46
N LEU A 49 -2.96 -13.70 1.51
CA LEU A 49 -4.24 -13.57 0.81
C LEU A 49 -4.61 -14.82 0.02
N VAL A 50 -3.64 -15.44 -0.66
CA VAL A 50 -3.86 -16.68 -1.41
C VAL A 50 -4.07 -17.88 -0.47
N ASP A 51 -3.21 -18.01 0.54
CA ASP A 51 -3.21 -19.19 1.41
C ASP A 51 -4.39 -19.21 2.40
N GLU A 52 -4.81 -18.04 2.92
CA GLU A 52 -5.86 -17.94 3.95
C GLU A 52 -7.24 -17.70 3.36
N PHE A 53 -7.36 -16.97 2.25
CA PHE A 53 -8.65 -16.54 1.71
C PHE A 53 -8.92 -17.04 0.28
N ASP A 54 -8.06 -17.88 -0.27
CA ASP A 54 -8.16 -18.38 -1.66
C ASP A 54 -8.38 -17.25 -2.68
N VAL A 55 -7.66 -16.14 -2.51
CA VAL A 55 -7.80 -14.97 -3.40
C VAL A 55 -7.26 -15.30 -4.79
N GLU A 56 -8.11 -15.16 -5.79
CA GLU A 56 -7.78 -15.33 -7.21
C GLU A 56 -7.75 -13.99 -7.95
N PRO A 57 -7.10 -13.91 -9.13
CA PRO A 57 -7.11 -12.69 -9.94
C PRO A 57 -8.51 -12.17 -10.25
N GLY A 58 -8.79 -10.92 -9.90
CA GLY A 58 -10.09 -10.26 -10.04
C GLY A 58 -10.99 -10.34 -8.81
N ASP A 59 -10.66 -11.17 -7.80
CA ASP A 59 -11.39 -11.18 -6.52
C ASP A 59 -11.24 -9.84 -5.79
N GLU A 60 -12.28 -9.46 -5.06
CA GLU A 60 -12.30 -8.22 -4.29
C GLU A 60 -11.59 -8.36 -2.94
N VAL A 61 -10.73 -7.40 -2.66
CA VAL A 61 -10.12 -7.17 -1.34
C VAL A 61 -10.47 -5.75 -0.92
N ALA A 62 -11.20 -5.61 0.18
CA ALA A 62 -11.59 -4.31 0.68
C ALA A 62 -10.51 -3.72 1.60
N VAL A 63 -10.14 -2.46 1.37
CA VAL A 63 -9.14 -1.75 2.17
C VAL A 63 -9.74 -0.46 2.72
N GLN A 64 -9.96 -0.42 4.04
CA GLN A 64 -10.50 0.71 4.78
C GLN A 64 -9.46 1.20 5.81
N LEU A 65 -8.32 1.61 5.29
CA LEU A 65 -7.15 1.99 6.08
C LEU A 65 -6.63 3.37 5.68
N PRO A 66 -6.02 4.12 6.62
CA PRO A 66 -5.37 5.39 6.30
C PRO A 66 -4.10 5.18 5.46
N ALA A 67 -3.56 6.29 4.96
CA ALA A 67 -2.23 6.33 4.36
C ALA A 67 -1.16 5.91 5.39
N HIS A 68 -0.64 4.71 5.26
CA HIS A 68 0.32 4.13 6.20
C HIS A 68 1.24 3.13 5.49
N TRP A 69 2.45 2.90 6.00
CA TRP A 69 3.38 1.95 5.38
C TRP A 69 2.83 0.50 5.35
N GLN A 70 2.03 0.11 6.34
CA GLN A 70 1.36 -1.20 6.34
C GLN A 70 0.29 -1.28 5.25
N THR A 71 -0.48 -0.20 5.07
CA THR A 71 -1.44 -0.09 3.98
C THR A 71 -0.76 -0.21 2.62
N ALA A 72 0.44 0.37 2.45
CA ALA A 72 1.24 0.20 1.23
C ALA A 72 1.58 -1.27 0.97
N GLY A 73 2.01 -2.00 2.00
CA GLY A 73 2.29 -3.45 1.89
C GLY A 73 1.05 -4.25 1.51
N ILE A 74 -0.11 -3.90 2.09
CA ILE A 74 -1.40 -4.55 1.80
C ILE A 74 -1.84 -4.29 0.35
N LEU A 75 -1.83 -3.04 -0.10
CA LEU A 75 -2.20 -2.66 -1.46
C LEU A 75 -1.31 -3.37 -2.50
N LEU A 76 0.00 -3.30 -2.31
CA LEU A 76 0.96 -3.95 -3.20
C LEU A 76 0.81 -5.49 -3.17
N GLY A 77 0.55 -6.09 -2.03
CA GLY A 77 0.32 -7.53 -1.92
C GLY A 77 -0.95 -7.98 -2.63
N ALA A 78 -2.06 -7.26 -2.42
CA ALA A 78 -3.32 -7.51 -3.09
C ALA A 78 -3.17 -7.44 -4.62
N TRP A 79 -2.53 -6.41 -5.13
CA TRP A 79 -2.28 -6.31 -6.58
C TRP A 79 -1.27 -7.33 -7.08
N TRP A 80 -0.36 -7.82 -6.24
CA TRP A 80 0.60 -8.83 -6.66
C TRP A 80 -0.05 -10.18 -6.94
N CYS A 81 -1.03 -10.61 -6.11
CA CYS A 81 -1.83 -11.80 -6.38
C CYS A 81 -2.97 -11.55 -7.40
N GLY A 82 -3.14 -10.32 -7.89
CA GLY A 82 -4.13 -9.95 -8.92
C GLY A 82 -5.48 -9.56 -8.35
N ALA A 83 -5.59 -9.34 -7.04
CA ALA A 83 -6.84 -8.88 -6.44
C ALA A 83 -7.25 -7.49 -6.90
N ARG A 84 -8.54 -7.26 -6.92
CA ARG A 84 -9.18 -5.96 -7.13
C ARG A 84 -9.39 -5.26 -5.78
N VAL A 85 -8.73 -4.13 -5.58
CA VAL A 85 -8.86 -3.33 -4.37
C VAL A 85 -10.11 -2.45 -4.45
N VAL A 86 -10.96 -2.52 -3.41
CA VAL A 86 -12.23 -1.80 -3.32
C VAL A 86 -12.39 -1.15 -1.94
N PRO A 87 -13.22 -0.06 -1.80
CA PRO A 87 -13.51 0.55 -0.51
C PRO A 87 -14.62 -0.18 0.28
N ALA A 88 -15.53 -0.86 -0.44
CA ALA A 88 -16.70 -1.50 0.14
C ALA A 88 -16.43 -2.95 0.53
N SER A 89 -17.06 -3.41 1.63
CA SER A 89 -16.92 -4.77 2.15
C SER A 89 -17.79 -5.81 1.46
N ALA A 90 -18.85 -5.38 0.80
CA ALA A 90 -19.82 -6.29 0.17
C ALA A 90 -19.17 -7.06 -0.99
N GLY A 91 -19.06 -8.38 -0.86
CA GLY A 91 -18.44 -9.24 -1.87
C GLY A 91 -16.94 -9.45 -1.75
N ALA A 92 -16.27 -8.71 -0.87
CA ALA A 92 -14.84 -8.87 -0.67
C ALA A 92 -14.48 -10.19 0.03
N ARG A 93 -13.39 -10.84 -0.41
CA ARG A 93 -12.82 -12.04 0.24
C ARG A 93 -12.38 -11.74 1.66
N VAL A 94 -11.80 -10.57 1.87
CA VAL A 94 -11.38 -10.05 3.17
C VAL A 94 -11.47 -8.53 3.20
N VAL A 95 -11.75 -7.99 4.37
CA VAL A 95 -11.79 -6.55 4.63
C VAL A 95 -10.69 -6.18 5.61
N PHE A 96 -9.78 -5.29 5.20
CA PHE A 96 -8.76 -4.71 6.06
C PHE A 96 -9.30 -3.44 6.73
N ILE A 97 -9.24 -3.42 8.06
CA ILE A 97 -9.68 -2.27 8.89
C ILE A 97 -8.63 -1.90 9.93
N GLY A 98 -8.70 -0.67 10.43
CA GLY A 98 -7.91 -0.23 11.58
C GLY A 98 -8.43 -0.81 12.91
N PRO A 99 -7.66 -0.67 14.01
CA PRO A 99 -7.97 -1.31 15.28
C PRO A 99 -9.25 -0.78 15.95
N ASP A 100 -9.63 0.45 15.66
CA ASP A 100 -10.82 1.11 16.23
C ASP A 100 -12.06 1.01 15.32
N ALA A 101 -11.92 0.38 14.16
CA ALA A 101 -13.01 0.19 13.20
C ALA A 101 -13.74 -1.15 13.42
N SER A 102 -14.97 -1.21 12.93
CA SER A 102 -15.79 -2.42 12.95
C SER A 102 -16.57 -2.52 11.65
N VAL A 103 -16.64 -3.71 11.08
CA VAL A 103 -17.39 -3.99 9.85
C VAL A 103 -18.03 -5.36 9.95
N ASP A 104 -19.20 -5.49 9.36
CA ASP A 104 -19.87 -6.80 9.19
C ASP A 104 -19.44 -7.39 7.85
N ALA A 105 -18.58 -8.39 7.90
CA ALA A 105 -18.04 -9.07 6.72
C ALA A 105 -17.66 -10.52 7.06
N PRO A 106 -17.66 -11.44 6.08
CA PRO A 106 -17.28 -12.84 6.28
C PRO A 106 -15.87 -13.04 6.81
N ALA A 107 -14.93 -12.21 6.38
CA ALA A 107 -13.54 -12.23 6.84
C ALA A 107 -13.04 -10.79 7.08
N VAL A 108 -12.46 -10.57 8.26
CA VAL A 108 -11.95 -9.27 8.69
C VAL A 108 -10.51 -9.41 9.16
N ALA A 109 -9.64 -8.59 8.62
CA ALA A 109 -8.24 -8.44 9.00
C ALA A 109 -8.04 -7.09 9.69
N VAL A 110 -7.72 -7.11 10.98
CA VAL A 110 -7.43 -5.90 11.75
C VAL A 110 -5.95 -5.58 11.64
N VAL A 111 -5.65 -4.37 11.21
CA VAL A 111 -4.29 -3.86 11.03
C VAL A 111 -3.95 -2.93 12.19
N SER A 112 -2.90 -3.24 12.94
CA SER A 112 -2.56 -2.51 14.16
C SER A 112 -2.12 -1.07 13.91
N LEU A 113 -1.62 -0.77 12.72
CA LEU A 113 -1.00 0.51 12.34
C LEU A 113 0.16 0.93 13.28
N ASP A 114 0.72 -0.03 14.02
CA ASP A 114 1.89 0.20 14.87
C ASP A 114 3.11 0.57 14.03
N PRO A 115 3.81 1.69 14.34
CA PRO A 115 4.94 2.13 13.53
C PRO A 115 6.06 1.10 13.39
N MET A 116 6.27 0.27 14.41
CA MET A 116 7.31 -0.76 14.41
C MET A 116 6.82 -2.11 13.88
N GLY A 117 5.61 -2.19 13.36
CA GLY A 117 5.05 -3.42 12.80
C GLY A 117 4.74 -4.48 13.83
N ARG A 118 4.39 -4.10 15.05
CA ARG A 118 3.90 -5.04 16.07
C ARG A 118 2.43 -5.36 15.80
N GLY A 119 2.04 -6.61 16.04
CA GLY A 119 0.65 -7.02 16.02
C GLY A 119 -0.18 -6.36 17.13
N LEU A 120 -1.43 -6.71 17.21
CA LEU A 120 -2.35 -6.22 18.23
C LEU A 120 -1.92 -6.74 19.61
N SER A 121 -2.13 -5.92 20.66
CA SER A 121 -1.83 -6.32 22.03
C SER A 121 -2.82 -7.34 22.59
N THR A 122 -4.01 -7.40 22.03
CA THR A 122 -5.07 -8.36 22.34
C THR A 122 -5.69 -8.88 21.05
N PRO A 123 -6.12 -10.16 21.02
CA PRO A 123 -6.79 -10.69 19.85
C PRO A 123 -8.00 -9.83 19.46
N PRO A 124 -8.23 -9.57 18.17
CA PRO A 124 -9.38 -8.80 17.74
C PRO A 124 -10.68 -9.57 17.99
N PRO A 125 -11.81 -8.88 18.23
CA PRO A 125 -13.09 -9.52 18.52
C PRO A 125 -13.69 -10.21 17.28
N GLY A 126 -14.70 -11.07 17.52
CA GLY A 126 -15.57 -11.59 16.46
C GLY A 126 -14.94 -12.57 15.48
N GLY A 127 -13.78 -13.15 15.81
CA GLY A 127 -13.07 -14.05 14.89
C GLY A 127 -12.27 -13.33 13.80
N ALA A 128 -12.12 -12.02 13.91
CA ALA A 128 -11.22 -11.27 13.03
C ALA A 128 -9.76 -11.70 13.24
N LEU A 129 -8.92 -11.53 12.22
CA LEU A 129 -7.51 -11.89 12.25
C LEU A 129 -6.63 -10.68 12.53
N ASP A 130 -5.54 -10.87 13.28
CA ASP A 130 -4.47 -9.86 13.42
C ASP A 130 -3.55 -9.97 12.21
N TYR A 131 -3.72 -9.06 11.25
CA TYR A 131 -2.96 -9.07 10.00
C TYR A 131 -1.45 -9.18 10.21
N LEU A 132 -0.86 -8.38 11.11
CA LEU A 132 0.60 -8.38 11.26
C LEU A 132 1.12 -9.67 11.88
N THR A 133 0.37 -10.27 12.79
CA THR A 133 0.74 -11.54 13.40
C THR A 133 0.66 -12.67 12.37
N GLU A 134 -0.41 -12.73 11.61
CA GLU A 134 -0.66 -13.78 10.62
C GLU A 134 0.24 -13.64 9.38
N ALA A 135 0.18 -12.49 8.69
CA ALA A 135 0.92 -12.28 7.45
C ALA A 135 2.45 -12.36 7.63
N ARG A 136 2.96 -12.04 8.83
CA ARG A 136 4.40 -12.18 9.14
C ARG A 136 4.92 -13.59 8.95
N MET A 137 4.09 -14.60 9.17
CA MET A 137 4.46 -16.01 9.07
C MET A 137 4.53 -16.49 7.62
N SER A 138 3.95 -15.74 6.68
CA SER A 138 3.97 -16.05 5.25
C SER A 138 5.35 -15.81 4.61
N GLY A 139 5.57 -16.41 3.45
CA GLY A 139 6.82 -16.28 2.69
C GLY A 139 7.12 -14.85 2.27
N ASP A 140 8.39 -14.49 2.22
CA ASP A 140 8.89 -13.17 1.79
C ASP A 140 9.19 -13.08 0.28
N GLN A 141 8.80 -14.11 -0.46
CA GLN A 141 8.81 -14.17 -1.92
C GLN A 141 7.45 -14.65 -2.40
N PHE A 142 6.95 -14.05 -3.46
CA PHE A 142 5.69 -14.42 -4.07
C PHE A 142 5.84 -14.55 -5.59
N THR A 143 5.21 -15.57 -6.14
CA THR A 143 5.09 -15.76 -7.60
C THR A 143 3.64 -16.13 -7.89
N PRO A 144 2.92 -15.35 -8.68
CA PRO A 144 1.55 -15.70 -9.07
C PRO A 144 1.50 -17.07 -9.74
N LEU A 145 0.48 -17.87 -9.42
CA LEU A 145 0.27 -19.21 -10.02
C LEU A 145 0.02 -19.14 -11.53
N SER A 146 -0.51 -18.01 -11.99
CA SER A 146 -0.71 -17.70 -13.41
C SER A 146 -0.35 -16.25 -13.69
N PRO A 147 0.04 -15.90 -14.91
CA PRO A 147 0.26 -14.51 -15.30
C PRO A 147 -0.99 -13.65 -15.07
N ILE A 148 -0.83 -12.47 -14.51
CA ILE A 148 -1.90 -11.49 -14.35
C ILE A 148 -1.97 -10.66 -15.64
N PRO A 149 -3.08 -10.73 -16.43
CA PRO A 149 -3.27 -9.92 -17.62
C PRO A 149 -3.38 -8.42 -17.30
N GLY A 150 -3.07 -7.57 -18.25
CA GLY A 150 -3.15 -6.11 -18.09
C GLY A 150 -4.59 -5.58 -17.99
N ASP A 151 -5.57 -6.32 -18.50
CA ASP A 151 -7.01 -6.05 -18.43
C ASP A 151 -7.67 -6.57 -17.13
N THR A 152 -6.90 -7.17 -16.22
CA THR A 152 -7.41 -7.56 -14.89
C THR A 152 -7.78 -6.31 -14.09
N PRO A 153 -9.02 -6.22 -13.55
CA PRO A 153 -9.39 -5.13 -12.65
C PRO A 153 -8.48 -5.12 -11.40
N ALA A 154 -7.97 -3.95 -11.02
CA ALA A 154 -7.04 -3.84 -9.90
C ALA A 154 -7.44 -2.77 -8.86
N LEU A 155 -8.07 -1.68 -9.28
CA LEU A 155 -8.54 -0.62 -8.37
C LEU A 155 -9.96 -0.21 -8.79
N GLU A 156 -10.95 -0.53 -7.98
CA GLU A 156 -12.36 -0.40 -8.38
C GLU A 156 -12.60 -1.10 -9.72
N SER A 157 -13.13 -0.40 -10.72
CA SER A 157 -13.33 -0.93 -12.06
C SER A 157 -12.13 -0.79 -13.00
N SER A 158 -11.10 -0.05 -12.58
CA SER A 158 -9.93 0.23 -13.42
C SER A 158 -8.98 -0.96 -13.47
N THR A 159 -8.53 -1.27 -14.68
CA THR A 159 -7.59 -2.37 -14.94
C THR A 159 -6.15 -2.00 -14.63
N VAL A 160 -5.28 -2.99 -14.56
CA VAL A 160 -3.82 -2.79 -14.35
C VAL A 160 -3.26 -1.80 -15.38
N ASP A 161 -3.58 -1.98 -16.65
CA ASP A 161 -3.04 -1.13 -17.75
C ASP A 161 -3.60 0.29 -17.69
N GLU A 162 -4.88 0.47 -17.37
CA GLU A 162 -5.50 1.78 -17.21
C GLU A 162 -4.89 2.55 -16.04
N ILE A 163 -4.71 1.90 -14.88
CA ILE A 163 -4.10 2.50 -13.70
C ILE A 163 -2.66 2.94 -13.98
N LEU A 164 -1.87 2.08 -14.60
CA LEU A 164 -0.48 2.41 -14.93
C LEU A 164 -0.37 3.56 -15.93
N THR A 165 -1.26 3.58 -16.92
CA THR A 165 -1.31 4.66 -17.90
C THR A 165 -1.64 5.98 -17.24
N GLU A 166 -2.67 6.00 -16.39
CA GLU A 166 -3.11 7.19 -15.69
C GLU A 166 -2.04 7.67 -14.66
N ALA A 167 -1.49 6.76 -13.85
CA ALA A 167 -0.47 7.12 -12.88
C ALA A 167 0.79 7.71 -13.53
N ARG A 168 1.23 7.13 -14.65
CA ARG A 168 2.37 7.65 -15.41
C ARG A 168 2.08 9.01 -16.03
N ALA A 169 0.88 9.20 -16.60
CA ALA A 169 0.47 10.49 -17.18
C ALA A 169 0.42 11.60 -16.11
N ARG A 170 -0.11 11.29 -14.92
CA ARG A 170 -0.11 12.24 -13.79
C ARG A 170 1.31 12.52 -13.28
N ALA A 171 2.16 11.50 -13.17
CA ALA A 171 3.55 11.67 -12.78
C ALA A 171 4.32 12.57 -13.78
N GLU A 172 4.14 12.37 -15.07
CA GLU A 172 4.73 13.20 -16.11
C GLU A 172 4.24 14.65 -16.03
N LYS A 173 2.94 14.85 -15.84
CA LYS A 173 2.34 16.19 -15.66
C LYS A 173 2.90 16.93 -14.46
N LEU A 174 3.22 16.19 -13.38
CA LEU A 174 3.85 16.75 -12.17
C LEU A 174 5.38 16.90 -12.31
N GLY A 175 5.97 16.40 -13.39
CA GLY A 175 7.41 16.41 -13.60
C GLY A 175 8.18 15.46 -12.67
N LEU A 176 7.48 14.45 -12.11
CA LEU A 176 8.11 13.48 -11.19
C LEU A 176 9.01 12.50 -11.91
N SER A 177 10.12 12.17 -11.28
CA SER A 177 11.12 11.23 -11.76
C SER A 177 11.70 10.37 -10.62
N ALA A 178 12.54 9.40 -10.95
CA ALA A 178 13.24 8.55 -9.99
C ALA A 178 14.27 9.32 -9.10
N ALA A 179 14.57 10.56 -9.43
CA ALA A 179 15.44 11.43 -8.63
C ALA A 179 14.67 12.18 -7.54
N ASP A 180 13.33 12.19 -7.62
CA ASP A 180 12.50 13.00 -6.76
C ASP A 180 12.14 12.32 -5.44
N ARG A 181 11.88 13.16 -4.44
CA ARG A 181 11.33 12.82 -3.14
C ARG A 181 10.03 13.60 -2.97
N ALA A 182 8.92 12.89 -3.16
CA ALA A 182 7.59 13.48 -3.14
C ALA A 182 7.00 13.45 -1.72
N LEU A 183 6.74 14.61 -1.13
CA LEU A 183 6.03 14.72 0.14
C LEU A 183 4.52 14.69 -0.13
N SER A 184 3.79 13.85 0.59
CA SER A 184 2.35 13.73 0.49
C SER A 184 1.70 13.81 1.87
N THR A 185 0.61 14.57 1.94
CA THR A 185 -0.32 14.59 3.07
C THR A 185 -1.71 14.06 2.66
N LEU A 186 -1.82 13.51 1.45
CA LEU A 186 -3.07 12.98 0.92
C LEU A 186 -3.47 11.71 1.68
N ASP A 187 -4.76 11.62 2.00
CA ASP A 187 -5.36 10.36 2.44
C ASP A 187 -5.46 9.40 1.26
N TRP A 188 -5.28 8.11 1.53
CA TRP A 188 -5.37 7.08 0.50
C TRP A 188 -6.81 6.55 0.38
N THR A 189 -7.75 7.47 0.14
CA THR A 189 -9.12 7.09 -0.20
C THR A 189 -9.16 6.40 -1.56
N ILE A 190 -9.90 5.30 -1.66
CA ILE A 190 -10.04 4.54 -2.90
C ILE A 190 -11.15 5.19 -3.75
N PRO A 191 -10.94 5.41 -5.06
CA PRO A 191 -9.71 5.13 -5.82
C PRO A 191 -8.71 6.30 -5.89
N ASP A 192 -9.17 7.57 -5.84
CA ASP A 192 -8.39 8.75 -6.24
C ASP A 192 -7.22 9.06 -5.31
N GLY A 193 -7.44 8.96 -3.99
CA GLY A 193 -6.39 9.20 -3.00
C GLY A 193 -5.24 8.19 -3.11
N VAL A 194 -5.57 6.92 -3.38
CA VAL A 194 -4.57 5.86 -3.65
C VAL A 194 -3.84 6.14 -4.95
N LEU A 195 -4.55 6.59 -5.98
CA LEU A 195 -3.94 6.91 -7.27
C LEU A 195 -2.95 8.08 -7.12
N ASP A 196 -3.39 9.20 -6.57
CA ASP A 196 -2.58 10.41 -6.48
C ASP A 196 -1.49 10.34 -5.40
N GLY A 197 -1.84 9.86 -4.21
CA GLY A 197 -0.94 9.84 -3.04
C GLY A 197 0.04 8.68 -3.02
N PHE A 198 -0.25 7.58 -3.73
CA PHE A 198 0.57 6.37 -3.67
C PHE A 198 1.07 5.89 -5.04
N LEU A 199 0.16 5.67 -6.00
CA LEU A 199 0.53 5.07 -7.28
C LEU A 199 1.31 6.04 -8.19
N VAL A 200 0.99 7.32 -8.19
CA VAL A 200 1.68 8.33 -9.00
C VAL A 200 3.17 8.43 -8.64
N PRO A 201 3.58 8.62 -7.37
CA PRO A 201 5.02 8.62 -7.04
C PRO A 201 5.70 7.27 -7.33
N LEU A 202 5.03 6.14 -7.12
CA LEU A 202 5.60 4.83 -7.44
C LEU A 202 5.80 4.64 -8.95
N ALA A 203 4.84 5.09 -9.76
CA ALA A 203 4.94 5.01 -11.23
C ALA A 203 6.11 5.84 -11.79
N ALA A 204 6.48 6.93 -11.10
CA ALA A 204 7.68 7.72 -11.37
C ALA A 204 8.96 7.10 -10.81
N SER A 205 8.87 6.02 -10.02
CA SER A 205 9.98 5.47 -9.22
C SER A 205 10.57 6.47 -8.22
N ALA A 206 9.77 7.47 -7.80
CA ALA A 206 10.14 8.48 -6.82
C ALA A 206 10.07 7.90 -5.40
N HIS A 207 10.80 8.52 -4.47
CA HIS A 207 10.69 8.22 -3.05
C HIS A 207 9.46 8.96 -2.48
N LEU A 208 8.52 8.22 -1.92
CA LEU A 208 7.35 8.79 -1.25
C LEU A 208 7.65 9.11 0.22
N VAL A 209 7.44 10.36 0.62
CA VAL A 209 7.42 10.81 2.02
C VAL A 209 5.96 11.09 2.41
N GLN A 210 5.30 10.09 2.96
CA GLN A 210 3.89 10.17 3.39
C GLN A 210 3.80 10.67 4.84
N ILE A 211 2.92 11.65 5.09
CA ILE A 211 2.64 12.17 6.42
C ILE A 211 1.17 11.97 6.74
N THR A 212 0.89 11.17 7.76
CA THR A 212 -0.45 10.97 8.32
C THR A 212 -0.64 11.88 9.53
N HIS A 213 -1.87 12.37 9.76
CA HIS A 213 -2.19 13.36 10.81
C HIS A 213 -1.28 14.59 10.76
N ALA A 214 -1.02 15.08 9.55
CA ALA A 214 -0.06 16.14 9.28
C ALA A 214 -0.29 17.39 10.12
N ASP A 215 0.73 17.81 10.86
CA ASP A 215 0.77 19.09 11.56
C ASP A 215 1.40 20.14 10.62
N PRO A 216 0.63 21.14 10.15
CA PRO A 216 1.15 22.16 9.23
C PRO A 216 2.40 22.88 9.76
N ALA A 217 2.54 23.04 11.08
CA ALA A 217 3.69 23.70 11.71
C ALA A 217 4.98 22.87 11.60
N LYS A 218 4.89 21.58 11.29
CA LYS A 218 6.04 20.67 11.16
C LYS A 218 6.45 20.40 9.72
N LEU A 219 5.65 20.78 8.73
CA LEU A 219 5.86 20.40 7.33
C LEU A 219 7.20 20.93 6.78
N ASP A 220 7.53 22.21 7.00
CA ASP A 220 8.77 22.79 6.47
C ASP A 220 10.00 22.09 7.02
N ARG A 221 10.00 21.77 8.31
CA ARG A 221 11.09 21.01 8.93
C ARG A 221 11.24 19.62 8.31
N LYS A 222 10.13 18.96 7.94
CA LYS A 222 10.17 17.65 7.29
C LYS A 222 10.65 17.76 5.84
N ARG A 223 10.21 18.77 5.10
CA ARG A 223 10.72 19.08 3.75
C ARG A 223 12.24 19.19 3.76
N GLU A 224 12.77 19.95 4.71
CA GLU A 224 14.20 20.14 4.87
C GLU A 224 14.90 18.84 5.27
N ALA A 225 14.40 18.13 6.30
CA ALA A 225 14.99 16.90 6.81
C ALA A 225 15.02 15.78 5.75
N GLU A 226 13.93 15.61 5.00
CA GLU A 226 13.80 14.59 3.97
C GLU A 226 14.30 15.07 2.60
N ARG A 227 14.66 16.35 2.45
CA ARG A 227 15.09 16.96 1.19
C ARG A 227 14.07 16.69 0.07
N THR A 228 12.80 16.93 0.37
CA THR A 228 11.75 16.72 -0.62
C THR A 228 11.88 17.71 -1.77
N THR A 229 11.53 17.26 -2.97
CA THR A 229 11.65 18.06 -4.21
C THR A 229 10.29 18.50 -4.73
N THR A 230 9.23 17.81 -4.33
CA THR A 230 7.86 18.05 -4.80
C THR A 230 6.87 17.73 -3.70
N ASP A 231 5.80 18.51 -3.60
CA ASP A 231 4.66 18.22 -2.72
C ASP A 231 3.49 17.69 -3.55
N LEU A 232 2.78 16.69 -2.99
CA LEU A 232 1.54 16.14 -3.53
C LEU A 232 0.39 16.53 -2.61
N GLY A 233 -0.57 17.33 -3.11
CA GLY A 233 -1.76 17.80 -2.39
C GLY A 233 -1.62 19.18 -1.84
#